data_0208dbaaf64f3c93469e60825a222089
#
_entry.id   0208dbaaf64f3c93469e60825a222089
#
_cell.length_a   1.000
_cell.length_b   1.000
_cell.length_c   1.000
_cell.angle_alpha   90.00
_cell.angle_beta   90.00
_cell.angle_gamma   90.00
#
_symmetry.space_group_name_H-M   'P 1'
#
loop_
_entity.id
_entity.type
_entity.pdbx_description
1 polymer ?
#
loop_
_entity_poly.entity_id
_entity_poly.type
_entity_poly.pdbx_seq_one_letter_code
_entity_poly.pdbx_strand_id
1 'polypeptide(L)'
;MERKIVIIGMDNTGKTTLVNDMKNILKIESIKSPGPNFTKEEMYEEIITDLSKEEVVILERFAIVDEMIYGEILRHNPKFNFEDLMQIKEKYNPIFIYCRPKKENVLDFGNREQMEGVIEQSKKLLEAFDNLYNRMIQNEFDIFRYDYNVSTPEEMVLKYERSK
;
A
#
# COMPACT_ATOMS: atom_id res chain seq x y z
N MET A 1 -21.58 2.38 1.57
CA MET A 1 -20.20 2.69 2.04
C MET A 1 -19.32 2.99 0.85
N GLU A 2 -18.64 4.12 0.88
CA GLU A 2 -17.74 4.46 -0.20
C GLU A 2 -16.42 3.68 -0.10
N ARG A 3 -15.87 3.34 -1.26
CA ARG A 3 -14.63 2.58 -1.33
C ARG A 3 -13.44 3.43 -0.86
N LYS A 4 -12.60 2.85 -0.05
CA LYS A 4 -11.38 3.51 0.45
C LYS A 4 -10.26 3.37 -0.57
N ILE A 5 -9.27 4.27 -0.46
CA ILE A 5 -8.07 4.23 -1.29
C ILE A 5 -6.92 3.71 -0.41
N VAL A 6 -6.21 2.71 -0.90
CA VAL A 6 -5.06 2.12 -0.18
C VAL A 6 -3.81 2.31 -1.04
N ILE A 7 -2.80 2.98 -0.47
CA ILE A 7 -1.52 3.22 -1.14
C ILE A 7 -0.50 2.23 -0.61
N ILE A 8 0.01 1.39 -1.49
CA ILE A 8 1.01 0.37 -1.13
C ILE A 8 2.28 0.57 -1.94
N GLY A 9 3.35 -0.04 -1.48
CA GLY A 9 4.64 -0.03 -2.14
C GLY A 9 5.77 -0.02 -1.14
N MET A 10 6.95 -0.30 -1.64
CA MET A 10 8.18 -0.29 -0.86
C MET A 10 8.50 1.14 -0.40
N ASP A 11 9.43 1.27 0.55
CA ASP A 11 9.99 2.56 0.90
C ASP A 11 10.66 3.21 -0.31
N ASN A 12 10.77 4.54 -0.31
CA ASN A 12 11.41 5.29 -1.38
C ASN A 12 10.69 5.20 -2.74
N THR A 13 9.37 5.13 -2.71
CA THR A 13 8.55 5.02 -3.94
C THR A 13 7.61 6.20 -4.18
N GLY A 14 7.71 7.24 -3.35
CA GLY A 14 6.88 8.45 -3.50
C GLY A 14 5.48 8.34 -2.90
N LYS A 15 5.22 7.36 -2.03
CA LYS A 15 3.90 7.18 -1.42
C LYS A 15 3.41 8.41 -0.66
N THR A 16 4.24 8.96 0.22
CA THR A 16 3.86 10.11 1.05
C THR A 16 3.51 11.33 0.20
N THR A 17 4.29 11.58 -0.84
CA THR A 17 4.03 12.68 -1.76
C THR A 17 2.71 12.48 -2.50
N LEU A 18 2.47 11.28 -3.02
CA LEU A 18 1.21 10.94 -3.69
C LEU A 18 0.01 11.11 -2.75
N VAL A 19 0.12 10.58 -1.52
CA VAL A 19 -0.95 10.70 -0.52
C VAL A 19 -1.27 12.18 -0.27
N ASN A 20 -0.27 13.02 -0.05
CA ASN A 20 -0.47 14.44 0.21
C ASN A 20 -1.13 15.14 -0.98
N ASP A 21 -0.69 14.84 -2.20
CA ASP A 21 -1.27 15.43 -3.41
C ASP A 21 -2.73 15.00 -3.60
N MET A 22 -3.02 13.70 -3.42
CA MET A 22 -4.39 13.19 -3.54
C MET A 22 -5.32 13.75 -2.46
N LYS A 23 -4.83 13.89 -1.22
CA LYS A 23 -5.59 14.53 -0.13
C LYS A 23 -6.01 15.94 -0.53
N ASN A 24 -5.09 16.69 -1.10
CA ASN A 24 -5.36 18.09 -1.48
C ASN A 24 -6.35 18.17 -2.65
N ILE A 25 -6.26 17.28 -3.62
CA ILE A 25 -7.16 17.27 -4.77
C ILE A 25 -8.57 16.82 -4.36
N LEU A 26 -8.65 15.72 -3.60
CA LEU A 26 -9.93 15.13 -3.20
C LEU A 26 -10.56 15.77 -1.96
N LYS A 27 -9.78 16.57 -1.20
CA LYS A 27 -10.21 17.16 0.08
C LYS A 27 -10.65 16.10 1.09
N ILE A 28 -9.84 15.06 1.25
CA ILE A 28 -10.09 13.95 2.17
C ILE A 28 -8.89 13.76 3.11
N GLU A 29 -9.08 12.96 4.15
CA GLU A 29 -8.04 12.66 5.12
C GLU A 29 -7.25 11.41 4.75
N SER A 30 -6.08 11.26 5.37
CA SER A 30 -5.27 10.04 5.27
C SER A 30 -4.97 9.48 6.65
N ILE A 31 -4.79 8.17 6.71
CA ILE A 31 -4.50 7.43 7.94
C ILE A 31 -3.29 6.54 7.66
N LYS A 32 -2.32 6.53 8.57
CA LYS A 32 -1.18 5.63 8.49
C LYS A 32 -1.52 4.30 9.15
N SER A 33 -1.10 3.22 8.50
CA SER A 33 -1.22 1.87 9.05
C SER A 33 -0.37 1.72 10.32
N PRO A 34 -0.79 0.89 11.30
CA PRO A 34 0.02 0.60 12.47
C PRO A 34 1.34 -0.09 12.09
N GLY A 35 2.37 0.17 12.87
CA GLY A 35 3.69 -0.41 12.66
C GLY A 35 3.80 -1.88 13.10
N PRO A 36 4.99 -2.48 12.98
CA PRO A 36 5.18 -3.91 13.22
C PRO A 36 5.12 -4.33 14.71
N ASN A 37 5.06 -3.38 15.63
CA ASN A 37 5.02 -3.66 17.08
C ASN A 37 3.62 -4.02 17.60
N PHE A 38 2.63 -4.00 16.73
CA PHE A 38 1.25 -4.37 17.07
C PHE A 38 1.00 -5.84 16.80
N THR A 39 0.05 -6.44 17.55
CA THR A 39 -0.37 -7.82 17.27
C THR A 39 -1.19 -7.89 15.99
N LYS A 40 -1.35 -9.09 15.44
CA LYS A 40 -2.23 -9.32 14.28
C LYS A 40 -3.65 -8.82 14.57
N GLU A 41 -4.17 -9.13 15.73
CA GLU A 41 -5.53 -8.75 16.15
C GLU A 41 -5.69 -7.23 16.23
N GLU A 42 -4.71 -6.55 16.82
CA GLU A 42 -4.70 -5.08 16.91
C GLU A 42 -4.65 -4.43 15.53
N MET A 43 -3.78 -4.92 14.65
CA MET A 43 -3.67 -4.42 13.28
C MET A 43 -4.97 -4.63 12.50
N TYR A 44 -5.55 -5.82 12.61
CA TYR A 44 -6.77 -6.18 11.89
C TYR A 44 -7.95 -5.33 12.34
N GLU A 45 -8.11 -5.15 13.65
CA GLU A 45 -9.18 -4.33 14.23
C GLU A 45 -9.08 -2.88 13.72
N GLU A 46 -7.88 -2.32 13.68
CA GLU A 46 -7.66 -0.96 13.19
C GLU A 46 -7.98 -0.84 11.70
N ILE A 47 -7.55 -1.81 10.89
CA ILE A 47 -7.86 -1.85 9.47
C ILE A 47 -9.37 -1.90 9.23
N ILE A 48 -10.08 -2.76 9.95
CA ILE A 48 -11.53 -2.89 9.82
C ILE A 48 -12.23 -1.58 10.21
N THR A 49 -11.78 -0.94 11.29
CA THR A 49 -12.30 0.35 11.72
C THR A 49 -12.14 1.40 10.62
N ASP A 50 -10.96 1.48 10.02
CA ASP A 50 -10.67 2.46 8.97
C ASP A 50 -11.47 2.18 7.69
N LEU A 51 -11.56 0.91 7.28
CA LEU A 51 -12.32 0.52 6.09
C LEU A 51 -13.83 0.67 6.28
N SER A 52 -14.31 0.67 7.52
CA SER A 52 -15.72 0.79 7.84
C SER A 52 -16.20 2.23 7.99
N LYS A 53 -15.32 3.21 7.91
CA LYS A 53 -15.71 4.63 7.97
C LYS A 53 -16.65 4.97 6.82
N GLU A 54 -17.59 5.86 7.07
CA GLU A 54 -18.53 6.31 6.04
C GLU A 54 -17.84 7.19 5.01
N GLU A 55 -16.97 8.09 5.48
CA GLU A 55 -16.21 8.98 4.60
C GLU A 55 -15.09 8.25 3.86
N VAL A 56 -14.73 8.74 2.69
CA VAL A 56 -13.58 8.26 1.94
C VAL A 56 -12.31 8.72 2.66
N VAL A 57 -11.38 7.80 2.87
CA VAL A 57 -10.04 8.11 3.40
C VAL A 57 -8.99 7.40 2.57
N ILE A 58 -7.77 7.92 2.62
CA ILE A 58 -6.61 7.27 2.02
C ILE A 58 -5.86 6.55 3.14
N LEU A 59 -5.66 5.24 2.98
CA LEU A 59 -4.80 4.48 3.88
C LEU A 59 -3.39 4.50 3.30
N GLU A 60 -2.49 5.23 3.95
CA GLU A 60 -1.08 5.28 3.60
C GLU A 60 -0.40 4.05 4.21
N ARG A 61 0.04 3.13 3.36
CA ARG A 61 0.48 1.78 3.71
C ARG A 61 -0.72 0.91 4.12
N PHE A 62 -0.49 -0.36 4.21
CA PHE A 62 -1.53 -1.32 4.58
C PHE A 62 -0.88 -2.48 5.33
N ALA A 63 -1.20 -2.62 6.60
CA ALA A 63 -0.51 -3.59 7.46
C ALA A 63 -0.56 -5.02 6.92
N ILE A 64 -1.67 -5.43 6.30
CA ILE A 64 -1.77 -6.77 5.71
C ILE A 64 -0.71 -6.96 4.64
N VAL A 65 -0.57 -6.02 3.71
CA VAL A 65 0.44 -6.08 2.64
C VAL A 65 1.85 -5.97 3.22
N ASP A 66 2.09 -5.01 4.10
CA ASP A 66 3.41 -4.81 4.69
C ASP A 66 3.87 -6.04 5.47
N GLU A 67 2.99 -6.66 6.25
CA GLU A 67 3.34 -7.87 7.00
C GLU A 67 3.54 -9.09 6.10
N MET A 68 2.82 -9.20 5.01
CA MET A 68 3.04 -10.27 4.04
C MET A 68 4.44 -10.19 3.43
N ILE A 69 4.95 -9.00 3.22
CA ILE A 69 6.23 -8.77 2.53
C ILE A 69 7.37 -8.55 3.53
N TYR A 70 7.31 -7.50 4.33
CA TYR A 70 8.36 -7.21 5.32
C TYR A 70 8.39 -8.25 6.44
N GLY A 71 7.24 -8.72 6.86
CA GLY A 71 7.15 -9.77 7.89
C GLY A 71 7.80 -11.07 7.43
N GLU A 72 7.62 -11.45 6.18
CA GLU A 72 8.24 -12.66 5.62
C GLU A 72 9.76 -12.48 5.43
N ILE A 73 10.16 -11.42 4.73
CA ILE A 73 11.56 -11.25 4.29
C ILE A 73 12.46 -10.79 5.43
N LEU A 74 12.02 -9.84 6.25
CA LEU A 74 12.87 -9.27 7.31
C LEU A 74 12.76 -9.98 8.65
N ARG A 75 11.59 -10.53 8.98
CA ARG A 75 11.33 -11.12 10.29
C ARG A 75 11.03 -12.63 10.26
N HIS A 76 10.87 -13.21 9.07
CA HIS A 76 10.51 -14.63 8.86
C HIS A 76 9.27 -15.03 9.66
N ASN A 77 8.36 -14.10 9.92
CA ASN A 77 7.14 -14.31 10.69
C ASN A 77 6.04 -13.36 10.19
N PRO A 78 5.47 -13.63 9.01
CA PRO A 78 4.39 -12.80 8.49
C PRO A 78 3.13 -12.99 9.31
N LYS A 79 2.53 -11.88 9.76
CA LYS A 79 1.30 -11.92 10.57
C LYS A 79 0.05 -12.13 9.71
N PHE A 80 0.14 -11.83 8.42
CA PHE A 80 -0.96 -11.96 7.46
C PHE A 80 -0.53 -12.74 6.23
N ASN A 81 -1.52 -13.27 5.52
CA ASN A 81 -1.32 -13.98 4.26
C ASN A 81 -2.26 -13.46 3.18
N PHE A 82 -2.15 -14.01 1.97
CA PHE A 82 -2.97 -13.55 0.84
C PHE A 82 -4.46 -13.80 1.06
N GLU A 83 -4.83 -14.85 1.79
CA GLU A 83 -6.24 -15.11 2.11
C GLU A 83 -6.85 -13.98 2.95
N ASP A 84 -6.08 -13.41 3.88
CA ASP A 84 -6.50 -12.25 4.65
C ASP A 84 -6.78 -11.07 3.74
N LEU A 85 -5.92 -10.85 2.73
CA LEU A 85 -6.09 -9.78 1.75
C LEU A 85 -7.33 -10.01 0.88
N MET A 86 -7.58 -11.26 0.48
CA MET A 86 -8.78 -11.63 -0.28
C MET A 86 -10.07 -11.35 0.50
N GLN A 87 -10.09 -11.63 1.79
CA GLN A 87 -11.24 -11.33 2.65
C GLN A 87 -11.54 -9.83 2.69
N ILE A 88 -10.49 -9.01 2.76
CA ILE A 88 -10.64 -7.55 2.71
C ILE A 88 -11.25 -7.12 1.36
N LYS A 89 -10.75 -7.69 0.27
CA LYS A 89 -11.28 -7.41 -1.06
C LYS A 89 -12.78 -7.74 -1.15
N GLU A 90 -13.15 -8.92 -0.71
CA GLU A 90 -14.54 -9.40 -0.80
C GLU A 90 -15.49 -8.54 0.03
N LYS A 91 -15.08 -8.12 1.21
CA LYS A 91 -15.95 -7.39 2.12
C LYS A 91 -15.96 -5.88 1.89
N TYR A 92 -14.82 -5.28 1.61
CA TYR A 92 -14.67 -3.83 1.53
C TYR A 92 -14.33 -3.32 0.14
N ASN A 93 -13.72 -4.15 -0.67
CA ASN A 93 -13.29 -3.85 -2.05
C ASN A 93 -12.60 -2.48 -2.18
N PRO A 94 -11.52 -2.22 -1.43
CA PRO A 94 -10.82 -0.95 -1.56
C PRO A 94 -10.14 -0.83 -2.92
N ILE A 95 -9.82 0.39 -3.31
CA ILE A 95 -9.07 0.67 -4.53
C ILE A 95 -7.61 0.83 -4.12
N PHE A 96 -6.74 0.02 -4.70
CA PHE A 96 -5.31 0.02 -4.39
C PHE A 96 -4.52 0.82 -5.43
N ILE A 97 -3.50 1.52 -4.97
CA ILE A 97 -2.51 2.15 -5.84
C ILE A 97 -1.13 1.64 -5.41
N TYR A 98 -0.45 1.00 -6.35
CA TYR A 98 0.90 0.50 -6.14
C TYR A 98 1.92 1.52 -6.65
N CYS A 99 2.64 2.15 -5.72
CA CYS A 99 3.70 3.10 -6.04
C CYS A 99 4.94 2.31 -6.46
N ARG A 100 5.24 2.35 -7.75
CA ARG A 100 6.32 1.57 -8.35
C ARG A 100 7.04 2.39 -9.42
N PRO A 101 7.97 3.28 -9.02
CA PRO A 101 8.86 3.95 -9.97
C PRO A 101 9.88 2.95 -10.53
N LYS A 102 10.78 3.42 -11.37
CA LYS A 102 11.84 2.57 -11.92
C LYS A 102 12.65 1.94 -10.80
N LYS A 103 13.12 0.70 -11.02
CA LYS A 103 13.92 -0.05 -10.06
C LYS A 103 15.09 0.75 -9.52
N GLU A 104 15.80 1.47 -10.37
CA GLU A 104 16.95 2.28 -9.99
C GLU A 104 16.58 3.37 -8.99
N ASN A 105 15.41 3.99 -9.15
CA ASN A 105 14.92 5.00 -8.22
C ASN A 105 14.53 4.39 -6.87
N VAL A 106 13.90 3.23 -6.87
CA VAL A 106 13.49 2.54 -5.64
C VAL A 106 14.71 2.13 -4.83
N LEU A 107 15.75 1.61 -5.48
CA LEU A 107 16.94 1.07 -4.82
C LEU A 107 17.98 2.12 -4.47
N ASP A 108 17.76 3.39 -4.84
CA ASP A 108 18.65 4.50 -4.48
C ASP A 108 18.14 5.17 -3.21
N PHE A 109 18.60 4.68 -2.06
CA PHE A 109 18.21 5.24 -0.76
C PHE A 109 19.01 6.48 -0.38
N GLY A 110 20.16 6.71 -1.02
CA GLY A 110 21.04 7.81 -0.67
C GLY A 110 21.46 7.74 0.80
N ASN A 111 21.24 8.85 1.53
CA ASN A 111 21.56 8.95 2.97
C ASN A 111 20.30 8.77 3.84
N ARG A 112 19.18 8.29 3.29
CA ARG A 112 17.95 8.11 4.05
C ARG A 112 18.08 6.94 5.01
N GLU A 113 17.63 7.14 6.25
CA GLU A 113 17.49 6.05 7.19
C GLU A 113 16.32 5.17 6.80
N GLN A 114 16.51 3.86 6.93
CA GLN A 114 15.50 2.86 6.66
C GLN A 114 15.38 1.91 7.85
N MET A 115 14.25 1.21 7.95
CA MET A 115 14.08 0.13 8.90
C MET A 115 15.18 -0.90 8.69
N GLU A 116 15.64 -1.53 9.78
CA GLU A 116 16.70 -2.53 9.73
C GLU A 116 16.40 -3.61 8.68
N GLY A 117 17.39 -3.90 7.84
CA GLY A 117 17.33 -4.91 6.81
C GLY A 117 16.73 -4.45 5.47
N VAL A 118 16.10 -3.28 5.40
CA VAL A 118 15.45 -2.81 4.15
C VAL A 118 16.46 -2.63 3.03
N ILE A 119 17.58 -1.96 3.31
CA ILE A 119 18.61 -1.69 2.27
C ILE A 119 19.22 -3.01 1.78
N GLU A 120 19.61 -3.89 2.70
CA GLU A 120 20.25 -5.17 2.40
C GLU A 120 19.32 -6.12 1.63
N GLN A 121 18.03 -6.08 1.91
CA GLN A 121 17.03 -6.97 1.28
C GLN A 121 16.19 -6.26 0.22
N SER A 122 16.60 -5.05 -0.18
CA SER A 122 15.77 -4.19 -1.04
C SER A 122 15.33 -4.85 -2.35
N LYS A 123 16.22 -5.60 -2.99
CA LYS A 123 15.89 -6.29 -4.25
C LYS A 123 14.82 -7.37 -4.03
N LYS A 124 14.92 -8.14 -2.95
CA LYS A 124 13.93 -9.17 -2.60
C LYS A 124 12.59 -8.55 -2.23
N LEU A 125 12.62 -7.45 -1.48
CA LEU A 125 11.42 -6.71 -1.11
C LEU A 125 10.69 -6.20 -2.35
N LEU A 126 11.43 -5.58 -3.28
CA LEU A 126 10.85 -5.05 -4.51
C LEU A 126 10.24 -6.16 -5.36
N GLU A 127 10.96 -7.27 -5.51
CA GLU A 127 10.46 -8.44 -6.25
C GLU A 127 9.18 -9.00 -5.62
N ALA A 128 9.13 -9.07 -4.28
CA ALA A 128 7.96 -9.54 -3.56
C ALA A 128 6.76 -8.61 -3.77
N PHE A 129 6.96 -7.29 -3.76
CA PHE A 129 5.90 -6.33 -4.08
C PHE A 129 5.41 -6.49 -5.51
N ASP A 130 6.30 -6.64 -6.49
CA ASP A 130 5.93 -6.83 -7.89
C ASP A 130 5.13 -8.13 -8.06
N ASN A 131 5.55 -9.21 -7.41
CA ASN A 131 4.84 -10.50 -7.44
C ASN A 131 3.45 -10.38 -6.81
N LEU A 132 3.34 -9.67 -5.70
CA LEU A 132 2.05 -9.43 -5.06
C LEU A 132 1.13 -8.59 -5.96
N TYR A 133 1.65 -7.54 -6.58
CA TYR A 133 0.89 -6.73 -7.54
C TYR A 133 0.31 -7.59 -8.65
N ASN A 134 1.12 -8.45 -9.27
CA ASN A 134 0.68 -9.35 -10.33
C ASN A 134 -0.39 -10.32 -9.83
N ARG A 135 -0.22 -10.86 -8.62
CA ARG A 135 -1.18 -11.77 -8.01
C ARG A 135 -2.51 -11.07 -7.71
N MET A 136 -2.46 -9.82 -7.29
CA MET A 136 -3.67 -9.01 -7.05
C MET A 136 -4.42 -8.78 -8.36
N ILE A 137 -3.72 -8.45 -9.45
CA ILE A 137 -4.34 -8.30 -10.77
C ILE A 137 -5.02 -9.61 -11.20
N GLN A 138 -4.33 -10.74 -11.04
CA GLN A 138 -4.87 -12.05 -11.40
C GLN A 138 -6.11 -12.43 -10.62
N ASN A 139 -6.26 -11.88 -9.42
CA ASN A 139 -7.40 -12.11 -8.53
C ASN A 139 -8.43 -10.96 -8.56
N GLU A 140 -8.39 -10.18 -9.63
CA GLU A 140 -9.39 -9.14 -9.92
C GLU A 140 -9.51 -8.03 -8.88
N PHE A 141 -8.40 -7.68 -8.23
CA PHE A 141 -8.35 -6.48 -7.41
C PHE A 141 -8.39 -5.24 -8.30
N ASP A 142 -9.04 -4.20 -7.83
CA ASP A 142 -8.91 -2.87 -8.44
C ASP A 142 -7.62 -2.25 -7.95
N ILE A 143 -6.58 -2.37 -8.75
CA ILE A 143 -5.25 -1.89 -8.41
C ILE A 143 -4.62 -1.19 -9.62
N PHE A 144 -4.04 0.00 -9.37
CA PHE A 144 -3.37 0.80 -10.39
C PHE A 144 -1.93 1.00 -10.02
N ARG A 145 -1.04 0.96 -11.01
CA ARG A 145 0.37 1.29 -10.79
C ARG A 145 0.57 2.80 -10.92
N TYR A 146 1.32 3.36 -9.99
CA TYR A 146 1.75 4.75 -10.03
C TYR A 146 3.28 4.84 -10.10
N ASP A 147 3.77 5.50 -11.14
CA ASP A 147 5.19 5.83 -11.31
C ASP A 147 5.25 7.35 -11.48
N TYR A 148 5.85 8.06 -10.51
CA TYR A 148 5.90 9.51 -10.52
C TYR A 148 6.69 10.10 -11.70
N ASN A 149 7.46 9.28 -12.43
CA ASN A 149 8.15 9.71 -13.64
C ASN A 149 7.26 9.69 -14.88
N VAL A 150 6.14 8.99 -14.84
CA VAL A 150 5.27 8.73 -16.01
C VAL A 150 3.83 9.18 -15.76
N SER A 151 3.38 9.15 -14.52
CA SER A 151 2.00 9.44 -14.13
C SER A 151 1.94 10.63 -13.19
N THR A 152 0.75 11.22 -13.05
CA THR A 152 0.50 12.33 -12.14
C THR A 152 -0.52 11.94 -11.07
N PRO A 153 -0.54 12.64 -9.92
CA PRO A 153 -1.58 12.43 -8.91
C PRO A 153 -2.99 12.62 -9.48
N GLU A 154 -3.16 13.59 -10.38
CA GLU A 154 -4.45 13.86 -11.05
C GLU A 154 -4.94 12.65 -11.84
N GLU A 155 -4.02 11.94 -12.52
CA GLU A 155 -4.38 10.71 -13.23
C GLU A 155 -4.87 9.62 -12.27
N MET A 156 -4.25 9.51 -11.10
CA MET A 156 -4.69 8.55 -10.07
C MET A 156 -6.06 8.91 -9.51
N VAL A 157 -6.32 10.20 -9.30
CA VAL A 157 -7.63 10.68 -8.89
C VAL A 157 -8.69 10.32 -9.93
N LEU A 158 -8.40 10.52 -11.22
CA LEU A 158 -9.34 10.15 -12.29
C LEU A 158 -9.62 8.65 -12.32
N LYS A 159 -8.60 7.83 -12.14
CA LYS A 159 -8.77 6.37 -12.06
C LYS A 159 -9.65 5.96 -10.88
N TYR A 160 -9.42 6.57 -9.72
CA TYR A 160 -10.28 6.36 -8.56
C TYR A 160 -11.74 6.78 -8.86
N GLU A 161 -11.96 7.98 -9.41
CA GLU A 161 -13.29 8.48 -9.70
C GLU A 161 -14.06 7.58 -10.67
N ARG A 162 -13.37 6.96 -11.61
CA ARG A 162 -13.96 6.02 -12.57
C ARG A 162 -14.26 4.65 -11.95
N SER A 163 -13.62 4.32 -10.85
CA SER A 163 -13.70 2.99 -10.22
C SER A 163 -14.68 2.94 -9.05
N LYS A 164 -15.04 4.08 -8.48
CA LYS A 164 -15.94 4.14 -7.32
C LYS A 164 -17.40 3.86 -7.66
#